data_46dfbf0de18a1ae953f7259c1308781e
#
_entry.id   46dfbf0de18a1ae953f7259c1308781e
#
_cell.length_a   1.000
_cell.length_b   1.000
_cell.length_c   1.000
_cell.angle_alpha   90.00
_cell.angle_beta   90.00
_cell.angle_gamma   90.00
#
_symmetry.space_group_name_H-M   'P 1'
#
loop_
_entity.id
_entity.type
_entity.pdbx_description
1 polymer ?
#
loop_
_entity_poly.entity_id
_entity_poly.type
_entity_poly.pdbx_seq_one_letter_code
_entity_poly.pdbx_strand_id
1 'polypeptide(L)'
;VSLSYAEAPDAEAEPALQDVSLTVEAGTTLALVGATGSGKTTLVQLLSRLYDPTAGQVIVDGADVRTIDPRELRRAIAVVTDDPFLFSASVHDNIAYARPQADREEVVEAARRAQAHDFIERLPDGYDTRVGERGLTLSGGQRQRIAIARALLANPRILILDDATSSVDASTEREIKLGLAEAMAGRTTFVIAHRLSTIALADEIAVLEHGRLLARGTHEELLNSSPFYREIVAKGLPDQVFLTRKPRERQVAGL
;
A
#
# COMPACT_ATOMS: atom_id res chain seq x y z
N VAL A 1 -14.14 -8.09 12.01
CA VAL A 1 -14.99 -7.49 10.96
C VAL A 1 -15.44 -8.53 9.97
N SER A 2 -16.67 -8.39 9.49
CA SER A 2 -17.21 -9.14 8.35
C SER A 2 -17.77 -8.17 7.31
N LEU A 3 -17.66 -8.52 6.02
CA LEU A 3 -18.22 -7.75 4.92
C LEU A 3 -18.80 -8.66 3.85
N SER A 4 -20.03 -8.38 3.43
CA SER A 4 -20.65 -8.93 2.24
C SER A 4 -21.03 -7.80 1.28
N TYR A 5 -20.70 -7.94 0.00
CA TYR A 5 -21.08 -6.97 -1.05
C TYR A 5 -22.51 -7.14 -1.53
N ALA A 6 -23.19 -8.24 -1.16
CA ALA A 6 -24.53 -8.52 -1.63
C ALA A 6 -25.56 -7.70 -0.85
N GLU A 7 -26.31 -6.83 -1.54
CA GLU A 7 -27.51 -6.16 -1.01
C GLU A 7 -28.79 -7.00 -1.21
N ALA A 8 -28.72 -8.10 -1.96
CA ALA A 8 -29.89 -8.92 -2.28
C ALA A 8 -30.12 -10.02 -1.23
N PRO A 9 -31.30 -10.14 -0.63
CA PRO A 9 -31.58 -11.12 0.40
C PRO A 9 -31.56 -12.59 -0.08
N ASP A 10 -31.52 -12.82 -1.37
CA ASP A 10 -31.53 -14.17 -1.99
C ASP A 10 -30.16 -14.63 -2.54
N ALA A 11 -29.11 -13.85 -2.37
CA ALA A 11 -27.79 -14.24 -2.85
C ALA A 11 -27.06 -15.04 -1.75
N GLU A 12 -26.89 -16.34 -1.94
CA GLU A 12 -25.92 -17.20 -1.22
C GLU A 12 -24.46 -16.78 -1.53
N ALA A 13 -24.20 -15.47 -1.58
CA ALA A 13 -22.84 -14.97 -1.84
C ALA A 13 -22.03 -15.12 -0.57
N GLU A 14 -20.94 -15.88 -0.64
CA GLU A 14 -19.96 -15.96 0.44
C GLU A 14 -19.47 -14.55 0.81
N PRO A 15 -19.39 -14.23 2.11
CA PRO A 15 -18.89 -12.93 2.54
C PRO A 15 -17.44 -12.71 2.07
N ALA A 16 -17.15 -11.53 1.58
CA ALA A 16 -15.81 -11.15 1.15
C ALA A 16 -14.80 -11.12 2.32
N LEU A 17 -15.30 -10.85 3.55
CA LEU A 17 -14.56 -10.99 4.80
C LEU A 17 -15.46 -11.62 5.86
N GLN A 18 -14.89 -12.54 6.65
CA GLN A 18 -15.60 -13.27 7.69
C GLN A 18 -14.78 -13.34 8.97
N ASP A 19 -15.25 -12.70 10.03
CA ASP A 19 -14.67 -12.69 11.38
C ASP A 19 -13.17 -12.34 11.42
N VAL A 20 -12.72 -11.44 10.54
CA VAL A 20 -11.33 -10.98 10.56
C VAL A 20 -11.12 -10.07 11.76
N SER A 21 -10.20 -10.46 12.65
CA SER A 21 -9.75 -9.66 13.79
C SER A 21 -8.25 -9.45 13.69
N LEU A 22 -7.82 -8.18 13.60
CA LEU A 22 -6.44 -7.81 13.35
C LEU A 22 -6.15 -6.47 14.01
N THR A 23 -5.04 -6.39 14.74
CA THR A 23 -4.50 -5.13 15.30
C THR A 23 -3.14 -4.88 14.70
N VAL A 24 -2.88 -3.67 14.21
CA VAL A 24 -1.59 -3.27 13.65
C VAL A 24 -1.07 -2.09 14.46
N GLU A 25 0.11 -2.25 15.02
CA GLU A 25 0.75 -1.20 15.82
C GLU A 25 1.21 -0.04 14.93
N ALA A 26 1.21 1.17 15.49
CA ALA A 26 1.66 2.36 14.77
C ALA A 26 3.12 2.20 14.29
N GLY A 27 3.36 2.56 13.04
CA GLY A 27 4.68 2.45 12.41
C GLY A 27 5.08 1.04 11.96
N THR A 28 4.19 0.04 12.10
CA THR A 28 4.42 -1.34 11.62
C THR A 28 4.02 -1.49 10.16
N THR A 29 4.79 -2.24 9.40
CA THR A 29 4.45 -2.67 8.06
C THR A 29 3.87 -4.08 8.09
N LEU A 30 2.60 -4.21 7.70
CA LEU A 30 1.89 -5.49 7.59
C LEU A 30 1.71 -5.88 6.12
N ALA A 31 2.24 -7.03 5.71
CA ALA A 31 1.93 -7.62 4.42
C ALA A 31 0.66 -8.46 4.49
N LEU A 32 -0.25 -8.26 3.54
CA LEU A 32 -1.42 -9.09 3.31
C LEU A 32 -1.11 -10.07 2.19
N VAL A 33 -1.19 -11.36 2.47
CA VAL A 33 -0.83 -12.45 1.56
C VAL A 33 -2.00 -13.41 1.43
N GLY A 34 -2.21 -13.96 0.25
CA GLY A 34 -3.28 -14.91 -0.03
C GLY A 34 -3.64 -14.94 -1.52
N ALA A 35 -4.42 -15.92 -1.94
CA ALA A 35 -4.87 -16.05 -3.32
C ALA A 35 -5.70 -14.84 -3.79
N THR A 36 -5.86 -14.67 -5.11
CA THR A 36 -6.82 -13.71 -5.66
C THR A 36 -8.21 -14.02 -5.12
N GLY A 37 -8.96 -12.99 -4.71
CA GLY A 37 -10.28 -13.16 -4.10
C GLY A 37 -10.26 -13.52 -2.61
N SER A 38 -9.11 -13.61 -1.94
CA SER A 38 -9.04 -13.94 -0.51
C SER A 38 -9.46 -12.80 0.45
N GLY A 39 -9.81 -11.61 -0.06
CA GLY A 39 -10.30 -10.48 0.74
C GLY A 39 -9.26 -9.40 1.07
N LYS A 40 -8.00 -9.48 0.56
CA LYS A 40 -6.93 -8.51 0.86
C LYS A 40 -7.32 -7.07 0.51
N THR A 41 -7.75 -6.84 -0.73
CA THR A 41 -8.18 -5.52 -1.22
C THR A 41 -9.42 -5.03 -0.45
N THR A 42 -10.36 -5.91 -0.16
CA THR A 42 -11.55 -5.61 0.65
C THR A 42 -11.16 -5.12 2.05
N LEU A 43 -10.19 -5.79 2.68
CA LEU A 43 -9.73 -5.41 4.02
C LEU A 43 -9.14 -3.99 4.05
N VAL A 44 -8.30 -3.63 3.08
CA VAL A 44 -7.74 -2.26 3.03
C VAL A 44 -8.75 -1.20 2.60
N GLN A 45 -9.78 -1.57 1.83
CA GLN A 45 -10.88 -0.68 1.48
C GLN A 45 -11.75 -0.29 2.68
N LEU A 46 -11.88 -1.17 3.68
CA LEU A 46 -12.53 -0.84 4.95
C LEU A 46 -11.77 0.24 5.74
N LEU A 47 -10.43 0.27 5.68
CA LEU A 47 -9.62 1.29 6.36
C LEU A 47 -9.92 2.69 5.82
N SER A 48 -10.04 2.84 4.50
CA SER A 48 -10.35 4.12 3.84
C SER A 48 -11.86 4.41 3.81
N ARG A 49 -12.65 3.54 4.41
CA ARG A 49 -14.12 3.62 4.46
C ARG A 49 -14.72 3.82 3.07
N LEU A 50 -14.28 3.00 2.10
CA LEU A 50 -14.98 2.84 0.82
C LEU A 50 -16.23 1.96 0.99
N TYR A 51 -16.22 1.09 2.00
CA TYR A 51 -17.33 0.29 2.48
C TYR A 51 -17.37 0.32 4.00
N ASP A 52 -18.55 0.25 4.59
CA ASP A 52 -18.71 -0.01 6.02
C ASP A 52 -18.83 -1.54 6.23
N PRO A 53 -18.27 -2.11 7.31
CA PRO A 53 -18.40 -3.53 7.58
C PRO A 53 -19.85 -3.89 7.88
N THR A 54 -20.31 -5.08 7.43
CA THR A 54 -21.65 -5.61 7.75
C THR A 54 -21.76 -6.06 9.21
N ALA A 55 -20.64 -6.45 9.82
CA ALA A 55 -20.54 -6.74 11.26
C ALA A 55 -19.14 -6.38 11.78
N GLY A 56 -19.08 -5.99 13.06
CA GLY A 56 -17.86 -5.54 13.70
C GLY A 56 -17.57 -4.06 13.46
N GLN A 57 -16.32 -3.67 13.67
CA GLN A 57 -15.87 -2.27 13.58
C GLN A 57 -14.43 -2.18 13.09
N VAL A 58 -14.09 -1.08 12.42
CA VAL A 58 -12.74 -0.70 12.05
C VAL A 58 -12.33 0.49 12.90
N ILE A 59 -11.24 0.36 13.64
CA ILE A 59 -10.75 1.39 14.57
C ILE A 59 -9.43 1.95 14.02
N VAL A 60 -9.33 3.27 13.90
CA VAL A 60 -8.12 4.01 13.55
C VAL A 60 -7.86 5.02 14.66
N ASP A 61 -6.65 4.98 15.24
CA ASP A 61 -6.25 5.86 16.36
C ASP A 61 -7.28 5.88 17.52
N GLY A 62 -7.88 4.71 17.84
CA GLY A 62 -8.85 4.56 18.92
C GLY A 62 -10.29 4.96 18.59
N ALA A 63 -10.56 5.47 17.38
CA ALA A 63 -11.91 5.86 16.94
C ALA A 63 -12.44 4.91 15.85
N ASP A 64 -13.73 4.56 15.91
CA ASP A 64 -14.40 3.84 14.82
C ASP A 64 -14.43 4.73 13.57
N VAL A 65 -13.98 4.22 12.43
CA VAL A 65 -13.93 4.98 11.15
C VAL A 65 -15.28 5.58 10.75
N ARG A 66 -16.41 5.00 11.24
CA ARG A 66 -17.75 5.51 10.99
C ARG A 66 -18.03 6.82 11.73
N THR A 67 -17.29 7.11 12.80
CA THR A 67 -17.43 8.34 13.61
C THR A 67 -16.49 9.45 13.18
N ILE A 68 -15.51 9.14 12.31
CA ILE A 68 -14.52 10.12 11.80
C ILE A 68 -15.10 10.80 10.55
N ASP A 69 -14.84 12.10 10.39
CA ASP A 69 -15.15 12.79 9.13
C ASP A 69 -14.43 12.09 7.96
N PRO A 70 -15.15 11.69 6.89
CA PRO A 70 -14.53 10.96 5.78
C PRO A 70 -13.38 11.69 5.10
N ARG A 71 -13.37 13.02 5.13
CA ARG A 71 -12.29 13.83 4.55
C ARG A 71 -11.05 13.77 5.43
N GLU A 72 -11.21 13.82 6.76
CA GLU A 72 -10.11 13.68 7.71
C GLU A 72 -9.51 12.29 7.65
N LEU A 73 -10.35 11.24 7.64
CA LEU A 73 -9.90 9.87 7.50
C LEU A 73 -9.07 9.67 6.22
N ARG A 74 -9.58 10.14 5.07
CA ARG A 74 -8.90 9.99 3.77
C ARG A 74 -7.65 10.85 3.63
N ARG A 75 -7.52 11.96 4.38
CA ARG A 75 -6.26 12.71 4.47
C ARG A 75 -5.19 11.96 5.26
N ALA A 76 -5.61 11.15 6.23
CA ALA A 76 -4.68 10.34 7.02
C ALA A 76 -4.21 9.07 6.28
N ILE A 77 -4.81 8.71 5.15
CA ILE A 77 -4.54 7.48 4.40
C ILE A 77 -4.13 7.82 2.97
N ALA A 78 -3.01 7.29 2.51
CA ALA A 78 -2.65 7.32 1.09
C ALA A 78 -2.62 5.90 0.51
N VAL A 79 -3.02 5.78 -0.75
CA VAL A 79 -3.02 4.52 -1.49
C VAL A 79 -2.13 4.66 -2.72
N VAL A 80 -1.21 3.73 -2.90
CA VAL A 80 -0.38 3.58 -4.10
C VAL A 80 -0.75 2.24 -4.72
N THR A 81 -1.39 2.28 -5.88
CA THR A 81 -1.85 1.08 -6.62
C THR A 81 -0.81 0.61 -7.64
N ASP A 82 -0.94 -0.62 -8.15
CA ASP A 82 -0.09 -1.19 -9.21
C ASP A 82 -0.12 -0.35 -10.51
N ASP A 83 -1.31 0.03 -10.98
CA ASP A 83 -1.48 0.95 -12.11
C ASP A 83 -2.04 2.29 -11.60
N PRO A 84 -1.16 3.24 -11.22
CA PRO A 84 -1.60 4.48 -10.64
C PRO A 84 -2.25 5.38 -11.68
N PHE A 85 -3.43 5.87 -11.34
CA PHE A 85 -4.14 6.85 -12.15
C PHE A 85 -3.47 8.22 -12.06
N LEU A 86 -3.16 8.80 -13.22
CA LEU A 86 -2.73 10.18 -13.35
C LEU A 86 -3.77 11.01 -14.09
N PHE A 87 -4.01 12.21 -13.60
CA PHE A 87 -4.94 13.16 -14.20
C PHE A 87 -4.33 13.81 -15.46
N SER A 88 -5.16 14.22 -16.40
CA SER A 88 -4.75 15.03 -17.56
C SER A 88 -4.41 16.47 -17.15
N ALA A 89 -3.35 16.60 -16.36
CA ALA A 89 -2.84 17.82 -15.76
C ALA A 89 -1.31 17.83 -15.82
N SER A 90 -0.63 18.82 -15.28
CA SER A 90 0.82 18.84 -15.21
C SER A 90 1.36 17.74 -14.29
N VAL A 91 2.63 17.38 -14.40
CA VAL A 91 3.31 16.49 -13.45
C VAL A 91 3.26 17.10 -12.04
N HIS A 92 3.48 18.43 -11.94
CA HIS A 92 3.34 19.17 -10.70
C HIS A 92 1.98 18.95 -10.04
N ASP A 93 0.88 19.21 -10.78
CA ASP A 93 -0.49 19.07 -10.25
C ASP A 93 -0.83 17.63 -9.88
N ASN A 94 -0.28 16.68 -10.61
CA ASN A 94 -0.43 15.27 -10.27
C ASN A 94 0.21 14.92 -8.93
N ILE A 95 1.40 15.45 -8.64
CA ILE A 95 2.08 15.24 -7.35
C ILE A 95 1.34 16.04 -6.26
N ALA A 96 1.00 17.30 -6.52
CA ALA A 96 0.33 18.19 -5.58
C ALA A 96 -1.15 17.85 -5.32
N TYR A 97 -1.71 16.84 -5.98
CA TYR A 97 -3.15 16.52 -5.94
C TYR A 97 -3.74 16.44 -4.53
N ALA A 98 -3.01 15.81 -3.60
CA ALA A 98 -3.46 15.66 -2.21
C ALA A 98 -3.22 16.93 -1.36
N ARG A 99 -2.35 17.83 -1.82
CA ARG A 99 -2.00 19.12 -1.19
C ARG A 99 -1.87 20.22 -2.25
N PRO A 100 -2.99 20.71 -2.80
CA PRO A 100 -2.96 21.69 -3.91
C PRO A 100 -2.28 23.02 -3.55
N GLN A 101 -2.11 23.31 -2.26
CA GLN A 101 -1.43 24.51 -1.75
C GLN A 101 0.08 24.30 -1.52
N ALA A 102 0.62 23.09 -1.81
CA ALA A 102 2.04 22.84 -1.70
C ALA A 102 2.81 23.72 -2.70
N ASP A 103 3.91 24.28 -2.24
CA ASP A 103 4.77 25.06 -3.12
C ASP A 103 5.63 24.17 -4.03
N ARG A 104 6.33 24.80 -4.98
CA ARG A 104 7.16 24.09 -5.95
C ARG A 104 8.29 23.29 -5.29
N GLU A 105 8.87 23.82 -4.21
CA GLU A 105 9.98 23.19 -3.53
C GLU A 105 9.53 21.94 -2.80
N GLU A 106 8.38 21.96 -2.15
CA GLU A 106 7.77 20.78 -1.51
C GLU A 106 7.47 19.67 -2.54
N VAL A 107 6.96 20.02 -3.72
CA VAL A 107 6.68 19.07 -4.82
C VAL A 107 7.97 18.46 -5.35
N VAL A 108 9.01 19.27 -5.56
CA VAL A 108 10.32 18.81 -6.03
C VAL A 108 10.97 17.89 -5.00
N GLU A 109 10.90 18.22 -3.71
CA GLU A 109 11.45 17.40 -2.65
C GLU A 109 10.72 16.03 -2.55
N ALA A 110 9.40 16.02 -2.64
CA ALA A 110 8.63 14.78 -2.72
C ALA A 110 9.01 13.92 -3.93
N ALA A 111 9.24 14.56 -5.08
CA ALA A 111 9.69 13.87 -6.30
C ALA A 111 11.11 13.30 -6.17
N ARG A 112 12.04 14.00 -5.50
CA ARG A 112 13.39 13.49 -5.24
C ARG A 112 13.35 12.24 -4.36
N ARG A 113 12.61 12.29 -3.28
CA ARG A 113 12.43 11.15 -2.37
C ARG A 113 11.77 9.95 -3.05
N ALA A 114 10.85 10.20 -3.99
CA ALA A 114 10.24 9.17 -4.82
C ALA A 114 11.12 8.69 -5.99
N GLN A 115 12.36 9.16 -6.12
CA GLN A 115 13.24 8.89 -7.27
C GLN A 115 12.63 9.32 -8.61
N ALA A 116 11.80 10.35 -8.60
CA ALA A 116 11.08 10.84 -9.79
C ALA A 116 11.74 12.09 -10.41
N HIS A 117 12.48 12.87 -9.63
CA HIS A 117 13.02 14.16 -10.04
C HIS A 117 13.82 14.09 -11.34
N ASP A 118 14.77 13.19 -11.43
CA ASP A 118 15.70 13.12 -12.56
C ASP A 118 15.03 12.82 -13.91
N PHE A 119 13.98 11.98 -13.94
CA PHE A 119 13.27 11.77 -15.17
C PHE A 119 12.31 12.91 -15.48
N ILE A 120 11.73 13.57 -14.47
CA ILE A 120 10.84 14.73 -14.64
C ILE A 120 11.62 15.87 -15.28
N GLU A 121 12.82 16.19 -14.82
CA GLU A 121 13.68 17.23 -15.41
C GLU A 121 14.05 16.95 -16.88
N ARG A 122 14.01 15.69 -17.32
CA ARG A 122 14.24 15.31 -18.73
C ARG A 122 13.00 15.39 -19.61
N LEU A 123 11.82 15.64 -19.04
CA LEU A 123 10.60 15.88 -19.84
C LEU A 123 10.67 17.26 -20.50
N PRO A 124 9.98 17.47 -21.65
CA PRO A 124 10.09 18.72 -22.42
C PRO A 124 9.87 19.99 -21.61
N ASP A 125 8.90 20.00 -20.71
CA ASP A 125 8.55 21.13 -19.85
C ASP A 125 8.78 20.81 -18.36
N GLY A 126 9.61 19.79 -18.04
CA GLY A 126 9.89 19.37 -16.68
C GLY A 126 8.60 19.05 -15.91
N TYR A 127 8.45 19.66 -14.72
CA TYR A 127 7.26 19.51 -13.89
C TYR A 127 5.97 20.10 -14.50
N ASP A 128 6.09 21.01 -15.45
CA ASP A 128 4.95 21.65 -16.12
C ASP A 128 4.48 20.82 -17.33
N THR A 129 5.21 19.75 -17.69
CA THR A 129 4.82 18.80 -18.71
C THR A 129 3.42 18.26 -18.41
N ARG A 130 2.50 18.41 -19.35
CA ARG A 130 1.16 17.86 -19.24
C ARG A 130 1.19 16.35 -19.48
N VAL A 131 0.68 15.65 -18.52
CA VAL A 131 0.47 14.20 -18.62
C VAL A 131 -0.77 13.97 -19.49
N GLY A 132 -0.62 13.14 -20.53
CA GLY A 132 -1.74 12.76 -21.37
C GLY A 132 -2.80 11.95 -20.62
N GLU A 133 -3.88 11.58 -21.32
CA GLU A 133 -4.97 10.82 -20.72
C GLU A 133 -4.43 9.58 -19.99
N ARG A 134 -4.75 9.46 -18.70
CA ARG A 134 -4.29 8.40 -17.77
C ARG A 134 -2.77 8.20 -17.70
N GLY A 135 -1.97 9.19 -18.11
CA GLY A 135 -0.50 9.06 -18.07
C GLY A 135 0.10 8.22 -19.18
N LEU A 136 -0.62 7.99 -20.29
CA LEU A 136 -0.16 7.15 -21.42
C LEU A 136 1.15 7.61 -22.07
N THR A 137 1.57 8.85 -21.83
CA THR A 137 2.87 9.40 -22.32
C THR A 137 4.05 9.01 -21.42
N LEU A 138 3.80 8.41 -20.26
CA LEU A 138 4.80 8.00 -19.29
C LEU A 138 4.91 6.48 -19.21
N SER A 139 6.11 5.96 -18.93
CA SER A 139 6.29 4.54 -18.64
C SER A 139 5.57 4.14 -17.33
N GLY A 140 5.29 2.85 -17.15
CA GLY A 140 4.68 2.35 -15.90
C GLY A 140 5.47 2.76 -14.67
N GLY A 141 6.80 2.60 -14.69
CA GLY A 141 7.67 3.01 -13.58
C GLY A 141 7.72 4.52 -13.33
N GLN A 142 7.55 5.34 -14.38
CA GLN A 142 7.43 6.80 -14.23
C GLN A 142 6.11 7.17 -13.54
N ARG A 143 4.98 6.55 -13.97
CA ARG A 143 3.69 6.76 -13.30
C ARG A 143 3.73 6.35 -11.84
N GLN A 144 4.36 5.19 -11.55
CA GLN A 144 4.50 4.68 -10.20
C GLN A 144 5.26 5.65 -9.29
N ARG A 145 6.39 6.18 -9.75
CA ARG A 145 7.18 7.13 -8.97
C ARG A 145 6.47 8.46 -8.75
N ILE A 146 5.66 8.93 -9.71
CA ILE A 146 4.78 10.10 -9.51
C ILE A 146 3.73 9.80 -8.43
N ALA A 147 3.13 8.61 -8.43
CA ALA A 147 2.16 8.22 -7.39
C ALA A 147 2.81 8.11 -5.99
N ILE A 148 4.05 7.61 -5.92
CA ILE A 148 4.84 7.59 -4.67
C ILE A 148 5.12 9.03 -4.22
N ALA A 149 5.52 9.93 -5.12
CA ALA A 149 5.74 11.34 -4.80
C ALA A 149 4.46 12.02 -4.25
N ARG A 150 3.30 11.72 -4.87
CA ARG A 150 1.98 12.16 -4.39
C ARG A 150 1.72 11.67 -2.96
N ALA A 151 1.99 10.40 -2.67
CA ALA A 151 1.82 9.83 -1.34
C ALA A 151 2.80 10.45 -0.31
N LEU A 152 4.05 10.70 -0.69
CA LEU A 152 5.04 11.36 0.15
C LEU A 152 4.62 12.80 0.50
N LEU A 153 4.16 13.57 -0.50
CA LEU A 153 3.70 14.95 -0.31
C LEU A 153 2.44 15.02 0.57
N ALA A 154 1.53 14.05 0.43
CA ALA A 154 0.34 13.93 1.26
C ALA A 154 0.68 13.73 2.74
N ASN A 155 1.84 13.15 3.03
CA ASN A 155 2.33 12.84 4.38
C ASN A 155 1.29 12.10 5.25
N PRO A 156 0.75 10.95 4.80
CA PRO A 156 -0.29 10.22 5.50
C PRO A 156 0.26 9.54 6.76
N ARG A 157 -0.63 9.19 7.70
CA ARG A 157 -0.30 8.32 8.85
C ARG A 157 -0.32 6.85 8.46
N ILE A 158 -1.21 6.48 7.54
CA ILE A 158 -1.38 5.12 7.03
C ILE A 158 -1.10 5.10 5.53
N LEU A 159 -0.24 4.19 5.11
CA LEU A 159 0.06 3.96 3.71
C LEU A 159 -0.47 2.59 3.29
N ILE A 160 -1.17 2.53 2.16
CA ILE A 160 -1.62 1.29 1.53
C ILE A 160 -0.87 1.15 0.21
N LEU A 161 -0.15 0.04 0.05
CA LEU A 161 0.57 -0.34 -1.16
C LEU A 161 -0.11 -1.56 -1.77
N ASP A 162 -0.71 -1.39 -2.94
CA ASP A 162 -1.36 -2.47 -3.67
C ASP A 162 -0.48 -2.85 -4.87
N ASP A 163 0.35 -3.89 -4.68
CA ASP A 163 1.29 -4.48 -5.66
C ASP A 163 2.16 -3.47 -6.44
N ALA A 164 2.65 -2.45 -5.77
CA ALA A 164 3.31 -1.27 -6.35
C ALA A 164 4.58 -1.53 -7.19
N THR A 165 4.93 -2.78 -7.54
CA THR A 165 6.19 -3.13 -8.26
C THR A 165 6.01 -4.10 -9.42
N SER A 166 4.79 -4.36 -9.91
CA SER A 166 4.47 -5.55 -10.72
C SER A 166 4.96 -5.55 -12.17
N SER A 167 5.26 -4.40 -12.79
CA SER A 167 5.38 -4.33 -14.26
C SER A 167 6.54 -3.48 -14.79
N VAL A 168 7.72 -3.52 -14.15
CA VAL A 168 8.86 -2.66 -14.51
C VAL A 168 10.15 -3.45 -14.69
N ASP A 169 11.10 -2.89 -15.45
CA ASP A 169 12.45 -3.42 -15.59
C ASP A 169 13.27 -3.34 -14.28
N ALA A 170 14.34 -4.14 -14.17
CA ALA A 170 15.11 -4.29 -12.93
C ALA A 170 15.75 -2.98 -12.41
N SER A 171 16.11 -2.04 -13.30
CA SER A 171 16.70 -0.76 -12.89
C SER A 171 15.63 0.16 -12.30
N THR A 172 14.49 0.25 -12.93
CA THR A 172 13.32 1.00 -12.48
C THR A 172 12.73 0.39 -11.19
N GLU A 173 12.73 -0.94 -11.05
CA GLU A 173 12.29 -1.62 -9.81
C GLU A 173 13.12 -1.18 -8.59
N ARG A 174 14.44 -1.02 -8.77
CA ARG A 174 15.30 -0.54 -7.69
C ARG A 174 14.93 0.88 -7.24
N GLU A 175 14.70 1.79 -8.20
CA GLU A 175 14.30 3.17 -7.89
C GLU A 175 12.94 3.22 -7.20
N ILE A 176 11.97 2.43 -7.66
CA ILE A 176 10.66 2.31 -7.02
C ILE A 176 10.81 1.79 -5.58
N LYS A 177 11.62 0.75 -5.35
CA LYS A 177 11.86 0.21 -3.99
C LYS A 177 12.47 1.26 -3.05
N LEU A 178 13.40 2.09 -3.53
CA LEU A 178 13.95 3.19 -2.74
C LEU A 178 12.86 4.21 -2.38
N GLY A 179 12.05 4.63 -3.35
CA GLY A 179 10.93 5.55 -3.12
C GLY A 179 9.88 4.98 -2.16
N LEU A 180 9.57 3.68 -2.28
CA LEU A 180 8.65 3.00 -1.36
C LEU A 180 9.22 2.94 0.06
N ALA A 181 10.51 2.62 0.22
CA ALA A 181 11.15 2.61 1.53
C ALA A 181 11.07 3.97 2.23
N GLU A 182 11.25 5.07 1.48
CA GLU A 182 11.03 6.44 1.96
C GLU A 182 9.56 6.68 2.34
N ALA A 183 8.63 6.25 1.49
CA ALA A 183 7.20 6.43 1.75
C ALA A 183 6.71 5.63 2.97
N MET A 184 7.30 4.48 3.25
CA MET A 184 6.97 3.62 4.40
C MET A 184 7.59 4.09 5.71
N ALA A 185 8.67 4.85 5.66
CA ALA A 185 9.44 5.25 6.85
C ALA A 185 8.55 6.00 7.86
N GLY A 186 8.45 5.46 9.08
CA GLY A 186 7.70 6.06 10.19
C GLY A 186 6.17 6.02 10.05
N ARG A 187 5.63 5.27 9.09
CA ARG A 187 4.19 5.15 8.85
C ARG A 187 3.69 3.73 9.10
N THR A 188 2.45 3.61 9.51
CA THR A 188 1.75 2.32 9.50
C THR A 188 1.45 1.95 8.05
N THR A 189 1.95 0.82 7.58
CA THR A 189 1.86 0.45 6.17
C THR A 189 1.17 -0.90 5.99
N PHE A 190 0.18 -0.94 5.11
CA PHE A 190 -0.43 -2.17 4.62
C PHE A 190 0.09 -2.44 3.21
N VAL A 191 0.62 -3.64 2.99
CA VAL A 191 1.17 -4.03 1.69
C VAL A 191 0.38 -5.23 1.18
N ILE A 192 -0.38 -5.09 0.10
CA ILE A 192 -0.93 -6.24 -0.62
C ILE A 192 0.20 -6.81 -1.46
N ALA A 193 0.72 -7.96 -1.04
CA ALA A 193 1.93 -8.53 -1.62
C ALA A 193 1.63 -9.70 -2.54
N HIS A 194 2.10 -9.59 -3.78
CA HIS A 194 2.08 -10.65 -4.79
C HIS A 194 3.48 -11.19 -5.11
N ARG A 195 4.55 -10.62 -4.49
CA ARG A 195 5.95 -10.99 -4.69
C ARG A 195 6.69 -11.11 -3.36
N LEU A 196 7.68 -12.01 -3.30
CA LEU A 196 8.55 -12.14 -2.11
C LEU A 196 9.30 -10.86 -1.80
N SER A 197 9.76 -10.15 -2.82
CA SER A 197 10.47 -8.89 -2.64
C SER A 197 9.64 -7.84 -1.92
N THR A 198 8.32 -7.87 -2.08
CA THR A 198 7.38 -6.97 -1.40
C THR A 198 7.08 -7.47 0.02
N ILE A 199 6.95 -8.78 0.20
CA ILE A 199 6.80 -9.40 1.53
C ILE A 199 8.02 -9.10 2.42
N ALA A 200 9.22 -9.09 1.83
CA ALA A 200 10.46 -8.80 2.56
C ALA A 200 10.53 -7.37 3.14
N LEU A 201 9.66 -6.45 2.71
CA LEU A 201 9.56 -5.11 3.29
C LEU A 201 8.73 -5.08 4.58
N ALA A 202 7.96 -6.12 4.86
CA ALA A 202 7.03 -6.16 5.98
C ALA A 202 7.71 -6.61 7.30
N ASP A 203 7.24 -6.04 8.40
CA ASP A 203 7.59 -6.48 9.75
C ASP A 203 6.79 -7.73 10.13
N GLU A 204 5.53 -7.79 9.70
CA GLU A 204 4.60 -8.89 9.93
C GLU A 204 3.80 -9.22 8.66
N ILE A 205 3.27 -10.42 8.61
CA ILE A 205 2.49 -10.94 7.51
C ILE A 205 1.16 -11.48 8.06
N ALA A 206 0.06 -11.11 7.41
CA ALA A 206 -1.26 -11.67 7.62
C ALA A 206 -1.66 -12.51 6.40
N VAL A 207 -1.95 -13.77 6.61
CA VAL A 207 -2.33 -14.73 5.57
C VAL A 207 -3.85 -14.82 5.53
N LEU A 208 -4.45 -14.46 4.40
CA LEU A 208 -5.89 -14.50 4.19
C LEU A 208 -6.27 -15.61 3.19
N GLU A 209 -7.35 -16.32 3.50
CA GLU A 209 -7.98 -17.29 2.60
C GLU A 209 -9.50 -17.26 2.78
N HIS A 210 -10.24 -17.23 1.67
CA HIS A 210 -11.71 -17.20 1.68
C HIS A 210 -12.31 -16.18 2.68
N GLY A 211 -11.76 -14.97 2.69
CA GLY A 211 -12.22 -13.89 3.57
C GLY A 211 -11.87 -14.05 5.06
N ARG A 212 -11.05 -15.04 5.43
CA ARG A 212 -10.64 -15.30 6.82
C ARG A 212 -9.15 -15.08 7.04
N LEU A 213 -8.77 -14.63 8.22
CA LEU A 213 -7.39 -14.58 8.65
C LEU A 213 -6.98 -15.99 9.14
N LEU A 214 -6.08 -16.65 8.38
CA LEU A 214 -5.61 -18.00 8.72
C LEU A 214 -4.41 -18.00 9.67
N ALA A 215 -3.47 -17.07 9.45
CA ALA A 215 -2.24 -17.00 10.22
C ALA A 215 -1.68 -15.57 10.22
N ARG A 216 -0.91 -15.25 11.24
CA ARG A 216 -0.16 -13.99 11.35
C ARG A 216 1.18 -14.26 12.05
N GLY A 217 2.22 -13.55 11.62
CA GLY A 217 3.55 -13.63 12.21
C GLY A 217 4.61 -13.06 11.28
N THR A 218 5.86 -13.20 11.66
CA THR A 218 7.01 -12.90 10.81
C THR A 218 7.17 -13.94 9.68
N HIS A 219 7.98 -13.64 8.69
CA HIS A 219 8.28 -14.57 7.61
C HIS A 219 8.80 -15.93 8.13
N GLU A 220 9.74 -15.91 9.09
CA GLU A 220 10.33 -17.12 9.65
C GLU A 220 9.32 -17.92 10.47
N GLU A 221 8.51 -17.26 11.30
CA GLU A 221 7.47 -17.93 12.08
C GLU A 221 6.45 -18.63 11.17
N LEU A 222 6.01 -17.94 10.11
CA LEU A 222 5.02 -18.50 9.18
C LEU A 222 5.59 -19.60 8.30
N LEU A 223 6.86 -19.56 7.92
CA LEU A 223 7.52 -20.67 7.25
C LEU A 223 7.56 -21.94 8.11
N ASN A 224 7.67 -21.78 9.44
CA ASN A 224 7.69 -22.91 10.36
C ASN A 224 6.29 -23.43 10.73
N SER A 225 5.32 -22.51 10.91
CA SER A 225 4.00 -22.83 11.49
C SER A 225 2.87 -22.99 10.47
N SER A 226 2.94 -22.35 9.27
CA SER A 226 1.84 -22.31 8.30
C SER A 226 2.16 -23.10 7.03
N PRO A 227 1.57 -24.30 6.83
CA PRO A 227 1.71 -25.04 5.56
C PRO A 227 1.20 -24.24 4.36
N PHE A 228 0.10 -23.52 4.53
CA PHE A 228 -0.49 -22.69 3.47
C PHE A 228 0.44 -21.53 3.05
N TYR A 229 1.10 -20.86 4.01
CA TYR A 229 2.08 -19.83 3.69
C TYR A 229 3.29 -20.41 2.95
N ARG A 230 3.80 -21.59 3.36
CA ARG A 230 4.87 -22.29 2.63
C ARG A 230 4.48 -22.58 1.19
N GLU A 231 3.23 -23.00 0.96
CA GLU A 231 2.73 -23.29 -0.38
C GLU A 231 2.67 -22.03 -1.25
N ILE A 232 2.22 -20.90 -0.70
CA ILE A 232 2.23 -19.60 -1.39
C ILE A 232 3.66 -19.22 -1.77
N VAL A 233 4.60 -19.31 -0.82
CA VAL A 233 6.01 -19.00 -1.06
C VAL A 233 6.61 -19.93 -2.14
N ALA A 234 6.29 -21.20 -2.12
CA ALA A 234 6.82 -22.19 -3.07
C ALA A 234 6.23 -22.07 -4.48
N LYS A 235 4.93 -21.77 -4.60
CA LYS A 235 4.21 -21.72 -5.89
C LYS A 235 4.23 -20.35 -6.58
N GLY A 236 4.34 -19.29 -5.82
CA GLY A 236 4.10 -17.94 -6.31
C GLY A 236 5.33 -17.06 -6.53
N LEU A 237 6.54 -17.54 -6.22
CA LEU A 237 7.66 -16.64 -6.01
C LEU A 237 8.94 -17.15 -6.67
N PRO A 238 9.22 -16.79 -7.94
CA PRO A 238 10.38 -17.28 -8.68
C PRO A 238 11.74 -16.80 -8.18
N ASP A 239 11.83 -15.81 -7.32
CA ASP A 239 13.10 -15.23 -6.88
C ASP A 239 13.38 -15.52 -5.40
N GLN A 240 14.14 -16.61 -5.18
CA GLN A 240 14.75 -16.92 -3.88
C GLN A 240 15.93 -15.98 -3.60
N VAL A 241 15.66 -14.79 -3.08
CA VAL A 241 16.69 -14.02 -2.39
C VAL A 241 16.30 -13.94 -0.91
N PHE A 242 16.91 -14.81 -0.12
CA PHE A 242 16.82 -14.79 1.33
C PHE A 242 17.47 -13.50 1.86
N LEU A 243 16.67 -12.49 2.11
CA LEU A 243 17.10 -11.33 2.87
C LEU A 243 16.85 -11.62 4.35
N THR A 244 17.86 -12.11 5.05
CA THR A 244 17.91 -12.11 6.52
C THR A 244 17.95 -10.65 6.99
N ARG A 245 16.79 -10.08 7.27
CA ARG A 245 16.70 -8.78 7.93
C ARG A 245 16.87 -9.02 9.43
N LYS A 246 17.94 -8.46 10.04
CA LYS A 246 18.02 -8.39 11.51
C LYS A 246 16.79 -7.66 12.06
N PRO A 247 16.19 -8.16 13.16
CA PRO A 247 15.10 -7.45 13.83
C PRO A 247 15.56 -6.03 14.15
N ARG A 248 14.71 -5.04 13.89
CA ARG A 248 14.93 -3.69 14.41
C ARG A 248 14.96 -3.78 15.93
N GLU A 249 16.10 -3.49 16.55
CA GLU A 249 16.17 -3.29 17.98
C GLU A 249 15.15 -2.19 18.35
N ARG A 250 14.15 -2.56 19.16
CA ARG A 250 13.22 -1.62 19.74
C ARG A 250 14.06 -0.67 20.61
N GLN A 251 14.28 0.57 20.17
CA GLN A 251 14.69 1.62 21.09
C GLN A 251 13.55 1.78 22.10
N VAL A 252 13.67 1.11 23.21
CA VAL A 252 12.89 1.39 24.43
C VAL A 252 13.34 2.80 24.83
N ALA A 253 12.48 3.79 24.57
CA ALA A 253 12.63 5.11 25.15
C ALA A 253 12.51 4.92 26.67
N GLY A 254 13.67 4.91 27.33
CA GLY A 254 13.76 4.96 28.78
C GLY A 254 13.34 6.33 29.28
N LEU A 255 12.41 6.31 30.23
CA LEU A 255 12.09 7.27 31.31
C LEU A 255 12.37 8.75 31.06
#